data_49f16e358d6ca13b84063e06753d3d8e
#
_entry.id   49f16e358d6ca13b84063e06753d3d8e
#
_cell.length_a   1.000
_cell.length_b   1.000
_cell.length_c   1.000
_cell.angle_alpha   90.00
_cell.angle_beta   90.00
_cell.angle_gamma   90.00
#
_symmetry.space_group_name_H-M   'P 1'
#
loop_
_entity.id
_entity.type
_entity.pdbx_description
1 polymer ?
#
loop_
_entity_poly.entity_id
_entity_poly.type
_entity_poly.pdbx_seq_one_letter_code
_entity_poly.pdbx_strand_id
1 'polypeptide(L)'
;MEGWLDGRPAFSSDQLRDQQQTDRERASYHTQFPAYMTGGPQTPIAPVAPPVVSLSKVEPAHTIIIDTAGRRLFYVLPGNQAYQYPISVGRIGFTWTGTEKISKVADWPTWTPPSEMIERQPWLPRTMTGGINNPLGAKALYLGNSLYRIHGTNDPKTIGFASSSGCFRMMNQHVVHLSTLAGVGTQVRVVSHYGG
;
A
#
# COMPACT_ATOMS: atom_id res chain seq x y z
N MET A 1 27.83 -21.43 37.41
CA MET A 1 27.14 -20.28 38.03
C MET A 1 26.54 -19.47 36.90
N GLU A 2 25.24 -19.60 36.67
CA GLU A 2 24.53 -18.74 35.73
C GLU A 2 24.30 -17.39 36.40
N GLY A 3 24.89 -16.35 35.81
CA GLY A 3 24.73 -14.97 36.30
C GLY A 3 23.38 -14.42 35.96
N TRP A 4 22.66 -13.90 36.93
CA TRP A 4 21.42 -13.17 36.77
C TRP A 4 21.73 -11.66 36.89
N LEU A 5 21.36 -10.90 35.88
CA LEU A 5 21.33 -9.44 35.92
C LEU A 5 19.85 -9.00 35.91
N ASP A 6 19.43 -8.29 36.95
CA ASP A 6 18.07 -7.73 37.12
C ASP A 6 16.91 -8.73 36.95
N GLY A 7 17.08 -9.98 37.44
CA GLY A 7 16.01 -10.98 37.42
C GLY A 7 15.76 -11.61 36.05
N ARG A 8 16.60 -11.35 35.07
CA ARG A 8 16.56 -11.97 33.75
C ARG A 8 17.79 -12.87 33.52
N PRO A 9 17.67 -14.03 32.84
CA PRO A 9 18.82 -14.83 32.53
C PRO A 9 19.83 -14.07 31.68
N ALA A 10 21.10 -14.10 32.07
CA ALA A 10 22.17 -13.51 31.28
C ALA A 10 22.33 -14.30 29.98
N PHE A 11 22.46 -13.59 28.86
CA PHE A 11 22.76 -14.22 27.58
C PHE A 11 24.08 -14.98 27.63
N SER A 12 24.11 -16.17 27.01
CA SER A 12 25.36 -16.92 26.85
C SER A 12 26.35 -16.15 25.97
N SER A 13 27.64 -16.46 26.09
CA SER A 13 28.66 -15.85 25.23
C SER A 13 28.40 -16.04 23.74
N ASP A 14 27.75 -17.13 23.35
CA ASP A 14 27.39 -17.42 21.96
C ASP A 14 26.19 -16.57 21.52
N GLN A 15 25.17 -16.39 22.36
CA GLN A 15 24.05 -15.48 22.09
C GLN A 15 24.50 -14.03 21.97
N LEU A 16 25.48 -13.61 22.78
CA LEU A 16 26.06 -12.26 22.66
C LEU A 16 26.88 -12.08 21.38
N ARG A 17 27.58 -13.11 20.92
CA ARG A 17 28.32 -13.09 19.64
C ARG A 17 27.36 -13.02 18.46
N ASP A 18 26.32 -13.85 18.45
CA ASP A 18 25.29 -13.81 17.40
C ASP A 18 24.59 -12.46 17.34
N GLN A 19 24.27 -11.88 18.52
CA GLN A 19 23.70 -10.54 18.59
C GLN A 19 24.65 -9.46 18.02
N GLN A 20 25.94 -9.52 18.40
CA GLN A 20 26.94 -8.58 17.89
C GLN A 20 27.18 -8.74 16.38
N GLN A 21 27.15 -9.96 15.87
CA GLN A 21 27.28 -10.22 14.44
C GLN A 21 26.07 -9.66 13.69
N THR A 22 24.85 -9.89 14.19
CA THR A 22 23.61 -9.33 13.64
C THR A 22 23.64 -7.82 13.65
N ASP A 23 24.10 -7.20 14.73
CA ASP A 23 24.19 -5.73 14.85
C ASP A 23 25.24 -5.14 13.90
N ARG A 24 26.38 -5.84 13.70
CA ARG A 24 27.38 -5.45 12.69
C ARG A 24 26.87 -5.56 11.26
N GLU A 25 26.14 -6.63 10.96
CA GLU A 25 25.50 -6.81 9.66
C GLU A 25 24.45 -5.71 9.42
N ARG A 26 23.59 -5.43 10.40
CA ARG A 26 22.64 -4.30 10.35
C ARG A 26 23.35 -2.96 10.16
N ALA A 27 24.43 -2.72 10.88
CA ALA A 27 25.23 -1.49 10.74
C ALA A 27 25.87 -1.38 9.36
N SER A 28 26.34 -2.50 8.76
CA SER A 28 26.90 -2.51 7.41
C SER A 28 25.86 -2.23 6.34
N TYR A 29 24.63 -2.75 6.49
CA TYR A 29 23.51 -2.40 5.62
C TYR A 29 23.14 -0.92 5.71
N HIS A 30 23.15 -0.34 6.91
CA HIS A 30 22.87 1.10 7.10
C HIS A 30 23.96 2.01 6.49
N THR A 31 25.18 1.50 6.35
CA THR A 31 26.26 2.25 5.67
C THR A 31 26.15 2.13 4.16
N GLN A 32 25.63 1.02 3.65
CA GLN A 32 25.43 0.75 2.23
C GLN A 32 24.13 1.32 1.67
N PHE A 33 23.08 1.40 2.51
CA PHE A 33 21.76 1.91 2.12
C PHE A 33 21.37 3.06 3.06
N PRO A 34 21.19 4.28 2.54
CA PRO A 34 20.86 5.43 3.38
C PRO A 34 19.51 5.25 4.09
N ALA A 35 19.43 5.72 5.35
CA ALA A 35 18.18 5.69 6.13
C ALA A 35 17.04 6.46 5.43
N TYR A 36 17.42 7.45 4.61
CA TYR A 36 16.51 8.25 3.80
C TYR A 36 16.88 8.11 2.35
N MET A 37 15.90 7.83 1.49
CA MET A 37 16.06 7.78 0.05
C MET A 37 15.13 8.79 -0.62
N THR A 38 15.58 9.30 -1.76
CA THR A 38 14.70 10.06 -2.64
C THR A 38 13.84 9.12 -3.49
N GLY A 39 12.55 9.42 -3.61
CA GLY A 39 11.66 8.73 -4.53
C GLY A 39 11.85 9.16 -6.00
N GLY A 40 12.83 10.03 -6.26
CA GLY A 40 13.09 10.55 -7.61
C GLY A 40 12.14 11.68 -8.01
N PRO A 41 12.08 12.02 -9.30
CA PRO A 41 11.27 13.13 -9.78
C PRO A 41 9.76 12.89 -9.58
N GLN A 42 9.04 13.97 -9.35
CA GLN A 42 7.58 14.03 -9.28
C GLN A 42 7.05 14.52 -10.63
N THR A 43 7.05 13.65 -11.62
CA THR A 43 6.62 13.99 -12.96
C THR A 43 5.10 14.14 -13.03
N PRO A 44 4.55 15.19 -13.68
CA PRO A 44 3.13 15.29 -13.91
C PRO A 44 2.58 14.05 -14.62
N ILE A 45 1.53 13.46 -14.06
CA ILE A 45 0.86 12.29 -14.61
C ILE A 45 -0.51 12.71 -15.12
N ALA A 46 -0.75 12.55 -16.41
CA ALA A 46 -2.07 12.80 -16.98
C ALA A 46 -3.07 11.74 -16.49
N PRO A 47 -4.28 12.13 -16.06
CA PRO A 47 -5.33 11.19 -15.71
C PRO A 47 -5.79 10.42 -16.95
N VAL A 48 -5.98 9.10 -16.78
CA VAL A 48 -6.53 8.24 -17.83
C VAL A 48 -7.75 7.52 -17.27
N ALA A 49 -8.90 7.70 -17.90
CA ALA A 49 -10.13 7.02 -17.54
C ALA A 49 -10.06 5.56 -17.98
N PRO A 50 -10.44 4.61 -17.11
CA PRO A 50 -10.61 3.21 -17.50
C PRO A 50 -11.96 3.02 -18.21
N PRO A 51 -12.26 1.82 -18.73
CA PRO A 51 -13.56 1.51 -19.30
C PRO A 51 -14.72 1.74 -18.31
N VAL A 52 -15.87 2.13 -18.85
CA VAL A 52 -17.14 2.19 -18.13
C VAL A 52 -17.88 0.85 -18.35
N VAL A 53 -18.41 0.31 -17.27
CA VAL A 53 -19.17 -0.94 -17.25
C VAL A 53 -20.52 -0.75 -16.57
N SER A 54 -21.49 -1.59 -16.89
CA SER A 54 -22.75 -1.68 -16.14
C SER A 54 -22.55 -2.53 -14.90
N LEU A 55 -23.12 -2.10 -13.77
CA LEU A 55 -23.08 -2.87 -12.53
C LEU A 55 -24.19 -3.92 -12.50
N SER A 56 -23.91 -5.06 -11.86
CA SER A 56 -24.89 -6.15 -11.68
C SER A 56 -25.97 -5.84 -10.64
N LYS A 57 -25.71 -4.89 -9.76
CA LYS A 57 -26.61 -4.44 -8.68
C LYS A 57 -26.67 -2.93 -8.67
N VAL A 58 -27.78 -2.38 -8.18
CA VAL A 58 -27.91 -0.93 -7.96
C VAL A 58 -27.03 -0.54 -6.79
N GLU A 59 -26.12 0.40 -7.02
CA GLU A 59 -25.16 0.88 -6.03
C GLU A 59 -25.26 2.41 -5.91
N PRO A 60 -24.97 2.96 -4.73
CA PRO A 60 -24.96 4.41 -4.55
C PRO A 60 -23.89 5.07 -5.44
N ALA A 61 -24.30 6.08 -6.22
CA ALA A 61 -23.35 6.85 -7.03
C ALA A 61 -22.31 7.55 -6.15
N HIS A 62 -21.14 7.81 -6.73
CA HIS A 62 -19.99 8.46 -6.06
C HIS A 62 -19.40 7.68 -4.90
N THR A 63 -19.55 6.36 -4.90
CA THR A 63 -18.90 5.43 -3.97
C THR A 63 -17.89 4.55 -4.70
N ILE A 64 -17.00 3.94 -3.93
CA ILE A 64 -16.00 3.00 -4.43
C ILE A 64 -16.35 1.60 -3.94
N ILE A 65 -16.26 0.61 -4.83
CA ILE A 65 -16.36 -0.81 -4.51
C ILE A 65 -15.07 -1.49 -4.93
N ILE A 66 -14.45 -2.23 -4.03
CA ILE A 66 -13.25 -3.02 -4.32
C ILE A 66 -13.62 -4.50 -4.23
N ASP A 67 -13.50 -5.18 -5.38
CA ASP A 67 -13.65 -6.62 -5.53
C ASP A 67 -12.25 -7.26 -5.47
N THR A 68 -11.93 -7.86 -4.33
CA THR A 68 -10.58 -8.39 -4.11
C THR A 68 -10.30 -9.65 -4.91
N ALA A 69 -11.28 -10.54 -5.11
CA ALA A 69 -11.11 -11.73 -5.93
C ALA A 69 -11.06 -11.40 -7.43
N GLY A 70 -11.89 -10.44 -7.87
CA GLY A 70 -11.87 -9.96 -9.25
C GLY A 70 -10.70 -9.01 -9.54
N ARG A 71 -9.96 -8.55 -8.52
CA ARG A 71 -8.83 -7.62 -8.63
C ARG A 71 -9.19 -6.37 -9.42
N ARG A 72 -10.32 -5.77 -9.06
CA ARG A 72 -10.89 -4.60 -9.73
C ARG A 72 -11.51 -3.66 -8.70
N LEU A 73 -11.43 -2.39 -9.04
CA LEU A 73 -12.04 -1.30 -8.29
C LEU A 73 -13.08 -0.63 -9.20
N PHE A 74 -14.26 -0.40 -8.66
CA PHE A 74 -15.33 0.33 -9.32
C PHE A 74 -15.52 1.68 -8.65
N TYR A 75 -15.53 2.76 -9.44
CA TYR A 75 -16.07 4.03 -9.02
C TYR A 75 -17.47 4.18 -9.61
N VAL A 76 -18.47 4.19 -8.77
CA VAL A 76 -19.88 4.17 -9.17
C VAL A 76 -20.34 5.52 -9.71
N LEU A 77 -20.87 5.49 -10.92
CA LEU A 77 -21.46 6.61 -11.63
C LEU A 77 -23.00 6.61 -11.48
N PRO A 78 -23.69 7.74 -11.74
CA PRO A 78 -25.13 7.74 -11.92
C PRO A 78 -25.56 6.76 -13.03
N GLY A 79 -26.77 6.19 -12.91
CA GLY A 79 -27.31 5.28 -13.93
C GLY A 79 -26.79 3.86 -13.87
N ASN A 80 -26.32 3.43 -12.69
CA ASN A 80 -25.86 2.07 -12.43
C ASN A 80 -24.68 1.64 -13.33
N GLN A 81 -23.80 2.57 -13.62
CA GLN A 81 -22.56 2.37 -14.34
C GLN A 81 -21.37 2.62 -13.40
N ALA A 82 -20.19 2.18 -13.77
CA ALA A 82 -18.97 2.46 -13.03
C ALA A 82 -17.75 2.49 -13.95
N TYR A 83 -16.77 3.31 -13.57
CA TYR A 83 -15.41 3.14 -14.05
C TYR A 83 -14.81 1.89 -13.40
N GLN A 84 -14.26 0.98 -14.22
CA GLN A 84 -13.64 -0.25 -13.74
C GLN A 84 -12.12 -0.19 -13.90
N TYR A 85 -11.42 -0.09 -12.78
CA TYR A 85 -9.95 -0.05 -12.75
C TYR A 85 -9.38 -1.44 -12.43
N PRO A 86 -8.39 -1.92 -13.18
CA PRO A 86 -7.59 -3.06 -12.75
C PRO A 86 -6.70 -2.65 -11.57
N ILE A 87 -6.63 -3.51 -10.56
CA ILE A 87 -5.85 -3.26 -9.35
C ILE A 87 -5.01 -4.48 -8.95
N SER A 88 -3.99 -4.24 -8.13
CA SER A 88 -3.34 -5.27 -7.34
C SER A 88 -3.92 -5.24 -5.91
N VAL A 89 -4.07 -6.41 -5.32
CA VAL A 89 -4.63 -6.61 -3.98
C VAL A 89 -3.63 -7.31 -3.06
N GLY A 90 -3.95 -7.40 -1.78
CA GLY A 90 -3.17 -8.15 -0.80
C GLY A 90 -3.05 -9.63 -1.16
N ARG A 91 -1.90 -10.21 -0.85
CA ARG A 91 -1.71 -11.67 -0.90
C ARG A 91 -2.66 -12.36 0.08
N ILE A 92 -2.86 -13.66 -0.09
CA ILE A 92 -3.67 -14.47 0.84
C ILE A 92 -3.20 -14.23 2.29
N GLY A 93 -4.15 -13.96 3.19
CA GLY A 93 -3.89 -13.58 4.57
C GLY A 93 -3.70 -12.09 4.83
N PHE A 94 -3.64 -11.26 3.78
CA PHE A 94 -3.53 -9.79 3.88
C PHE A 94 -4.75 -9.07 3.28
N THR A 95 -5.83 -9.78 3.02
CA THR A 95 -7.09 -9.21 2.53
C THR A 95 -8.03 -8.93 3.70
N TRP A 96 -8.74 -7.83 3.61
CA TRP A 96 -9.82 -7.50 4.55
C TRP A 96 -11.08 -7.15 3.77
N THR A 97 -12.22 -7.22 4.42
CA THR A 97 -13.52 -6.77 3.90
C THR A 97 -14.15 -5.80 4.90
N GLY A 98 -14.92 -4.87 4.40
CA GLY A 98 -15.56 -3.86 5.24
C GLY A 98 -15.85 -2.57 4.48
N THR A 99 -16.26 -1.56 5.23
CA THR A 99 -16.57 -0.23 4.70
C THR A 99 -15.79 0.81 5.48
N GLU A 100 -15.09 1.67 4.75
CA GLU A 100 -14.34 2.81 5.26
C GLU A 100 -14.66 4.06 4.43
N LYS A 101 -14.21 5.21 4.90
CA LYS A 101 -14.21 6.45 4.13
C LYS A 101 -12.79 6.87 3.83
N ILE A 102 -12.59 7.53 2.70
CA ILE A 102 -11.32 8.20 2.44
C ILE A 102 -11.13 9.29 3.50
N SER A 103 -10.06 9.20 4.27
CA SER A 103 -9.72 10.14 5.34
C SER A 103 -8.70 11.19 4.92
N LYS A 104 -7.88 10.87 3.91
CA LYS A 104 -6.83 11.75 3.40
C LYS A 104 -6.50 11.40 1.97
N VAL A 105 -6.16 12.41 1.17
CA VAL A 105 -5.56 12.25 -0.17
C VAL A 105 -4.20 12.95 -0.15
N ALA A 106 -3.18 12.30 -0.68
CA ALA A 106 -1.84 12.85 -0.75
C ALA A 106 -1.25 12.66 -2.16
N ASP A 107 -0.66 13.74 -2.68
CA ASP A 107 0.15 13.72 -3.89
C ASP A 107 1.56 13.28 -3.55
N TRP A 108 2.12 12.39 -4.35
CA TRP A 108 3.49 11.90 -4.19
C TRP A 108 3.84 11.63 -2.72
N PRO A 109 3.11 10.71 -2.05
CA PRO A 109 3.25 10.50 -0.62
C PRO A 109 4.62 9.96 -0.27
N THR A 110 5.13 10.37 0.88
CA THR A 110 6.29 9.74 1.52
C THR A 110 5.94 8.32 1.92
N TRP A 111 6.86 7.39 1.66
CA TRP A 111 6.72 5.99 2.03
C TRP A 111 7.61 5.66 3.24
N THR A 112 7.00 5.08 4.25
CA THR A 112 7.70 4.51 5.41
C THR A 112 7.38 3.02 5.42
N PRO A 113 8.35 2.15 5.13
CA PRO A 113 8.14 0.71 5.20
C PRO A 113 7.68 0.29 6.61
N PRO A 114 6.73 -0.66 6.73
CA PRO A 114 6.42 -1.26 8.01
C PRO A 114 7.66 -1.93 8.64
N SER A 115 7.75 -1.91 9.98
CA SER A 115 8.88 -2.52 10.71
C SER A 115 9.13 -3.97 10.31
N GLU A 116 8.07 -4.77 10.19
CA GLU A 116 8.15 -6.17 9.75
C GLU A 116 8.72 -6.34 8.34
N MET A 117 8.53 -5.35 7.46
CA MET A 117 9.13 -5.35 6.13
C MET A 117 10.62 -5.05 6.22
N ILE A 118 11.02 -4.10 7.06
CA ILE A 118 12.44 -3.78 7.32
C ILE A 118 13.16 -4.98 7.95
N GLU A 119 12.52 -5.71 8.85
CA GLU A 119 13.07 -6.95 9.43
C GLU A 119 13.37 -8.02 8.38
N ARG A 120 12.47 -8.19 7.41
CA ARG A 120 12.66 -9.14 6.29
C ARG A 120 13.61 -8.62 5.22
N GLN A 121 13.72 -7.31 5.08
CA GLN A 121 14.49 -6.62 4.05
C GLN A 121 15.25 -5.44 4.68
N PRO A 122 16.35 -5.70 5.42
CA PRO A 122 17.07 -4.68 6.18
C PRO A 122 17.70 -3.56 5.34
N TRP A 123 17.82 -3.78 4.03
CA TRP A 123 18.35 -2.82 3.05
C TRP A 123 17.34 -1.73 2.65
N LEU A 124 16.07 -1.88 3.03
CA LEU A 124 15.06 -0.87 2.74
C LEU A 124 15.36 0.43 3.51
N PRO A 125 15.09 1.59 2.90
CA PRO A 125 15.20 2.86 3.61
C PRO A 125 14.14 2.92 4.72
N ARG A 126 14.41 3.63 5.79
CA ARG A 126 13.39 3.94 6.82
C ARG A 126 12.31 4.85 6.27
N THR A 127 12.69 5.73 5.35
CA THR A 127 11.77 6.67 4.70
C THR A 127 12.23 6.95 3.28
N MET A 128 11.28 6.96 2.34
CA MET A 128 11.51 7.39 0.96
C MET A 128 10.57 8.55 0.64
N THR A 129 11.11 9.65 0.13
CA THR A 129 10.28 10.78 -0.31
C THR A 129 9.40 10.40 -1.50
N GLY A 130 8.33 11.14 -1.73
CA GLY A 130 7.47 10.94 -2.90
C GLY A 130 8.24 11.12 -4.20
N GLY A 131 7.91 10.32 -5.22
CA GLY A 131 8.50 10.36 -6.53
C GLY A 131 8.27 9.07 -7.33
N ILE A 132 8.71 9.05 -8.57
CA ILE A 132 8.41 7.96 -9.53
C ILE A 132 8.96 6.59 -9.09
N ASN A 133 10.00 6.58 -8.26
CA ASN A 133 10.61 5.35 -7.73
C ASN A 133 9.97 4.89 -6.40
N ASN A 134 9.06 5.69 -5.84
CA ASN A 134 8.38 5.37 -4.59
C ASN A 134 7.27 4.35 -4.82
N PRO A 135 7.17 3.27 -4.03
CA PRO A 135 6.15 2.23 -4.19
C PRO A 135 4.70 2.72 -4.10
N LEU A 136 4.45 3.86 -3.44
CA LEU A 136 3.10 4.44 -3.34
C LEU A 136 2.68 5.20 -4.62
N GLY A 137 3.61 5.44 -5.54
CA GLY A 137 3.34 6.12 -6.79
C GLY A 137 2.89 7.58 -6.65
N ALA A 138 2.12 8.06 -7.63
CA ALA A 138 1.77 9.47 -7.77
C ALA A 138 0.75 9.97 -6.74
N LYS A 139 -0.12 9.10 -6.22
CA LYS A 139 -1.16 9.47 -5.24
C LYS A 139 -1.47 8.32 -4.28
N ALA A 140 -1.93 8.69 -3.07
CA ALA A 140 -2.51 7.76 -2.13
C ALA A 140 -3.79 8.32 -1.51
N LEU A 141 -4.82 7.47 -1.46
CA LEU A 141 -6.10 7.72 -0.80
C LEU A 141 -6.14 6.80 0.44
N TYR A 142 -6.08 7.40 1.61
CA TYR A 142 -6.03 6.68 2.90
C TYR A 142 -7.44 6.31 3.36
N LEU A 143 -7.61 5.10 3.89
CA LEU A 143 -8.90 4.54 4.28
C LEU A 143 -9.08 4.58 5.80
N GLY A 144 -9.95 5.45 6.29
CA GLY A 144 -10.23 5.62 7.71
C GLY A 144 -8.99 5.90 8.53
N ASN A 145 -8.91 5.28 9.71
CA ASN A 145 -7.73 5.28 10.58
C ASN A 145 -6.88 4.01 10.40
N SER A 146 -7.14 3.25 9.33
CA SER A 146 -6.43 2.01 9.04
C SER A 146 -5.09 2.27 8.35
N LEU A 147 -4.29 1.21 8.23
CA LEU A 147 -3.07 1.22 7.42
C LEU A 147 -3.33 1.03 5.92
N TYR A 148 -4.58 0.79 5.53
CA TYR A 148 -4.95 0.51 4.14
C TYR A 148 -5.08 1.78 3.31
N ARG A 149 -4.70 1.65 2.05
CA ARG A 149 -4.70 2.74 1.06
C ARG A 149 -5.05 2.21 -0.32
N ILE A 150 -5.63 3.09 -1.11
CA ILE A 150 -5.65 2.98 -2.57
C ILE A 150 -4.53 3.89 -3.06
N HIS A 151 -3.57 3.37 -3.83
CA HIS A 151 -2.40 4.16 -4.22
C HIS A 151 -1.86 3.76 -5.60
N GLY A 152 -1.03 4.62 -6.17
CA GLY A 152 -0.30 4.33 -7.39
C GLY A 152 0.79 3.28 -7.22
N THR A 153 1.69 3.18 -8.15
CA THR A 153 2.79 2.21 -8.08
C THR A 153 4.01 2.66 -8.90
N ASN A 154 5.18 2.24 -8.46
CA ASN A 154 6.42 2.29 -9.25
C ASN A 154 6.65 0.99 -10.06
N ASP A 155 5.81 -0.03 -9.85
CA ASP A 155 5.88 -1.31 -10.56
C ASP A 155 4.52 -1.67 -11.17
N PRO A 156 4.21 -1.15 -12.37
CA PRO A 156 2.94 -1.39 -13.05
C PRO A 156 2.71 -2.86 -13.44
N LYS A 157 3.75 -3.69 -13.48
CA LYS A 157 3.62 -5.11 -13.82
C LYS A 157 2.90 -5.91 -12.74
N THR A 158 2.78 -5.36 -11.52
CA THR A 158 2.06 -6.00 -10.41
C THR A 158 0.54 -5.83 -10.47
N ILE A 159 0.05 -4.94 -11.34
CA ILE A 159 -1.39 -4.70 -11.50
C ILE A 159 -2.07 -5.95 -12.08
N GLY A 160 -3.20 -6.34 -11.48
CA GLY A 160 -3.92 -7.57 -11.81
C GLY A 160 -3.51 -8.80 -10.99
N PHE A 161 -2.54 -8.66 -10.07
CA PHE A 161 -2.07 -9.76 -9.23
C PHE A 161 -2.33 -9.53 -7.74
N ALA A 162 -2.30 -10.60 -6.96
CA ALA A 162 -2.31 -10.55 -5.49
C ALA A 162 -0.87 -10.45 -4.98
N SER A 163 -0.32 -9.25 -4.95
CA SER A 163 1.11 -9.00 -4.71
C SER A 163 1.42 -8.01 -3.59
N SER A 164 0.41 -7.34 -3.01
CA SER A 164 0.62 -6.35 -1.97
C SER A 164 0.55 -6.94 -0.55
N SER A 165 0.90 -6.12 0.45
CA SER A 165 0.71 -6.43 1.87
C SER A 165 -0.61 -5.88 2.42
N GLY A 166 -1.68 -5.85 1.57
CA GLY A 166 -3.03 -5.47 1.96
C GLY A 166 -3.55 -4.19 1.30
N CYS A 167 -2.68 -3.30 0.82
CA CYS A 167 -3.09 -2.10 0.11
C CYS A 167 -3.50 -2.40 -1.34
N PHE A 168 -4.29 -1.51 -1.92
CA PHE A 168 -4.82 -1.61 -3.27
C PHE A 168 -3.98 -0.75 -4.21
N ARG A 169 -3.21 -1.39 -5.10
CA ARG A 169 -2.34 -0.71 -6.06
C ARG A 169 -3.06 -0.48 -7.37
N MET A 170 -2.86 0.70 -7.93
CA MET A 170 -3.37 1.11 -9.24
C MET A 170 -2.23 1.60 -10.13
N MET A 171 -2.45 1.62 -11.43
CA MET A 171 -1.61 2.39 -12.34
C MET A 171 -1.62 3.88 -11.91
N ASN A 172 -0.49 4.58 -12.01
CA ASN A 172 -0.41 5.98 -11.60
C ASN A 172 -1.45 6.87 -12.32
N GLN A 173 -1.64 6.73 -13.63
CA GLN A 173 -2.65 7.48 -14.37
C GLN A 173 -4.09 7.17 -13.92
N HIS A 174 -4.35 5.95 -13.45
CA HIS A 174 -5.66 5.56 -12.95
C HIS A 174 -5.94 6.13 -11.56
N VAL A 175 -4.99 6.10 -10.64
CA VAL A 175 -5.19 6.70 -9.32
C VAL A 175 -5.29 8.21 -9.40
N VAL A 176 -4.58 8.84 -10.32
CA VAL A 176 -4.74 10.27 -10.62
C VAL A 176 -6.14 10.53 -11.14
N HIS A 177 -6.67 9.77 -12.11
CA HIS A 177 -8.04 9.89 -12.59
C HIS A 177 -9.06 9.67 -11.46
N LEU A 178 -8.93 8.58 -10.68
CA LEU A 178 -9.83 8.30 -9.55
C LEU A 178 -9.85 9.47 -8.55
N SER A 179 -8.72 10.10 -8.28
CA SER A 179 -8.61 11.23 -7.34
C SER A 179 -9.28 12.53 -7.84
N THR A 180 -9.61 12.63 -9.11
CA THR A 180 -10.44 13.75 -9.64
C THR A 180 -11.93 13.57 -9.31
N LEU A 181 -12.35 12.34 -9.00
CA LEU A 181 -13.73 11.94 -8.77
C LEU A 181 -14.02 11.66 -7.29
N ALA A 182 -13.04 11.10 -6.58
CA ALA A 182 -13.14 10.67 -5.21
C ALA A 182 -12.18 11.47 -4.31
N GLY A 183 -12.68 11.92 -3.18
CA GLY A 183 -11.92 12.68 -2.19
C GLY A 183 -12.24 12.26 -0.76
N VAL A 184 -11.80 13.07 0.21
CA VAL A 184 -12.10 12.86 1.63
C VAL A 184 -13.61 12.75 1.84
N GLY A 185 -14.04 11.72 2.58
CA GLY A 185 -15.45 11.43 2.83
C GLY A 185 -16.08 10.43 1.85
N THR A 186 -15.46 10.16 0.68
CA THR A 186 -15.94 9.13 -0.26
C THR A 186 -15.96 7.77 0.44
N GLN A 187 -17.09 7.07 0.36
CA GLN A 187 -17.25 5.74 0.92
C GLN A 187 -16.56 4.69 0.05
N VAL A 188 -15.83 3.80 0.70
CA VAL A 188 -15.12 2.68 0.07
C VAL A 188 -15.59 1.38 0.72
N ARG A 189 -16.19 0.50 -0.06
CA ARG A 189 -16.61 -0.82 0.36
C ARG A 189 -15.71 -1.88 -0.25
N VAL A 190 -15.06 -2.66 0.59
CA VAL A 190 -14.18 -3.77 0.19
C VAL A 190 -14.94 -5.07 0.38
N VAL A 191 -15.07 -5.84 -0.68
CA VAL A 191 -15.76 -7.13 -0.70
C VAL A 191 -14.84 -8.20 -1.29
N SER A 192 -15.03 -9.45 -0.87
CA SER A 192 -14.31 -10.58 -1.44
C SER A 192 -14.72 -10.86 -2.89
N HIS A 193 -16.01 -10.71 -3.19
CA HIS A 193 -16.59 -10.88 -4.51
C HIS A 193 -17.66 -9.82 -4.77
N TYR A 194 -17.64 -9.24 -5.98
CA TYR A 194 -18.69 -8.36 -6.48
C TYR A 194 -19.30 -8.91 -7.75
N GLY A 195 -20.62 -9.09 -7.76
CA GLY A 195 -21.37 -9.53 -8.97
C GLY A 195 -21.38 -11.04 -9.16
N GLY A 196 -21.62 -11.78 -8.07
CA GLY A 196 -22.06 -13.18 -8.11
C GLY A 196 -23.57 -13.28 -8.15
#